data_c7ff40a67a99e8c6df82081e779f1f19
#
_entry.id   c7ff40a67a99e8c6df82081e779f1f19
#
_cell.length_a   1.000
_cell.length_b   1.000
_cell.length_c   1.000
_cell.angle_alpha   90.00
_cell.angle_beta   90.00
_cell.angle_gamma   90.00
#
_symmetry.space_group_name_H-M   'P 1'
#
loop_
_entity.id
_entity.type
_entity.pdbx_description
1 polymer ?
#
loop_
_entity_poly.entity_id
_entity_poly.type
_entity_poly.pdbx_seq_one_letter_code
_entity_poly.pdbx_strand_id
1 'polypeptide(L)'
;MKFAILAVLLCAAMLAASPAPVDNVFTPDKIPYGPVPAFVPAGAQLAVLEGDPTASSGDFTIRIKMPDGYRIAPHWHPKRENVTVVSGTFKVGMGDTFDETKMGSFAAGSFAYMDPDMHHYAMASGETIVQVHGMSPLAFNYVNANDDPSKKK
;
A
#
# COMPACT_ATOMS: atom_id res chain seq x y z
N MET A 1 20.03 -10.58 77.70
CA MET A 1 19.99 -11.30 76.40
C MET A 1 19.17 -10.44 75.43
N LYS A 2 19.82 -9.86 74.43
CA LYS A 2 19.13 -9.03 73.35
C LYS A 2 19.09 -9.87 72.10
N PHE A 3 17.88 -10.25 71.67
CA PHE A 3 17.67 -10.93 70.40
C PHE A 3 17.56 -9.90 69.28
N ALA A 4 18.48 -9.91 68.35
CA ALA A 4 18.41 -9.13 67.11
C ALA A 4 17.62 -9.96 66.05
N ILE A 5 16.48 -9.44 65.62
CA ILE A 5 15.71 -10.01 64.51
C ILE A 5 16.29 -9.47 63.23
N LEU A 6 16.88 -10.33 62.42
CA LEU A 6 17.40 -10.03 61.10
C LEU A 6 16.25 -10.17 60.09
N ALA A 7 15.73 -9.07 59.61
CA ALA A 7 14.71 -9.05 58.53
C ALA A 7 15.42 -9.22 57.17
N VAL A 8 15.23 -10.38 56.55
CA VAL A 8 15.69 -10.63 55.18
C VAL A 8 14.64 -10.08 54.22
N LEU A 9 14.94 -8.95 53.55
CA LEU A 9 14.14 -8.43 52.42
C LEU A 9 14.40 -9.31 51.20
N LEU A 10 13.41 -10.12 50.82
CA LEU A 10 13.41 -10.87 49.56
C LEU A 10 12.93 -9.93 48.42
N CYS A 11 13.90 -9.39 47.66
CA CYS A 11 13.60 -8.58 46.48
C CYS A 11 13.22 -9.52 45.32
N ALA A 12 11.92 -9.74 45.10
CA ALA A 12 11.43 -10.50 43.94
C ALA A 12 11.59 -9.62 42.69
N ALA A 13 12.63 -9.90 41.90
CA ALA A 13 12.77 -9.32 40.57
C ALA A 13 11.66 -9.88 39.67
N MET A 14 10.63 -9.09 39.36
CA MET A 14 9.68 -9.42 38.32
C MET A 14 10.42 -9.32 36.97
N LEU A 15 10.77 -10.48 36.39
CA LEU A 15 11.13 -10.56 34.99
C LEU A 15 9.86 -10.25 34.19
N ALA A 16 9.80 -9.03 33.62
CA ALA A 16 8.81 -8.72 32.62
C ALA A 16 9.08 -9.61 31.40
N ALA A 17 8.21 -10.59 31.14
CA ALA A 17 8.27 -11.37 29.92
C ALA A 17 8.10 -10.42 28.74
N SER A 18 9.05 -10.43 27.79
CA SER A 18 8.88 -9.71 26.52
C SER A 18 7.64 -10.27 25.84
N PRO A 19 6.78 -9.39 25.29
CA PRO A 19 5.61 -9.86 24.53
C PRO A 19 6.09 -10.76 23.39
N ALA A 20 5.34 -11.85 23.12
CA ALA A 20 5.62 -12.70 21.98
C ALA A 20 5.65 -11.87 20.69
N PRO A 21 6.51 -12.20 19.71
CA PRO A 21 6.50 -11.54 18.42
C PRO A 21 5.11 -11.70 17.80
N VAL A 22 4.56 -10.60 17.31
CA VAL A 22 3.30 -10.60 16.55
C VAL A 22 3.68 -10.78 15.10
N ASP A 23 3.40 -11.96 14.55
CA ASP A 23 3.53 -12.21 13.12
C ASP A 23 2.50 -11.37 12.36
N ASN A 24 2.77 -11.03 11.10
CA ASN A 24 1.90 -10.22 10.23
C ASN A 24 1.72 -8.76 10.65
N VAL A 25 2.73 -8.17 11.33
CA VAL A 25 2.78 -6.74 11.62
C VAL A 25 3.88 -6.08 10.79
N PHE A 26 3.47 -5.12 9.97
CA PHE A 26 4.36 -4.35 9.10
C PHE A 26 4.50 -2.92 9.62
N THR A 27 5.60 -2.63 10.31
CA THR A 27 5.94 -1.25 10.70
C THR A 27 6.49 -0.49 9.49
N PRO A 28 6.39 0.85 9.45
CA PRO A 28 6.79 1.64 8.27
C PRO A 28 8.22 1.39 7.79
N ASP A 29 9.14 1.13 8.72
CA ASP A 29 10.56 0.84 8.48
C ASP A 29 10.83 -0.59 7.99
N LYS A 30 9.84 -1.49 8.07
CA LYS A 30 9.96 -2.91 7.71
C LYS A 30 9.09 -3.34 6.53
N ILE A 31 8.50 -2.38 5.82
CA ILE A 31 7.73 -2.69 4.61
C ILE A 31 8.68 -3.23 3.53
N PRO A 32 8.46 -4.47 3.01
CA PRO A 32 9.36 -5.11 2.07
C PRO A 32 9.13 -4.61 0.63
N TYR A 33 9.42 -3.34 0.36
CA TYR A 33 9.28 -2.78 -0.98
C TYR A 33 10.24 -3.43 -1.98
N GLY A 34 9.70 -3.80 -3.13
CA GLY A 34 10.40 -4.35 -4.28
C GLY A 34 9.96 -3.69 -5.59
N PRO A 35 10.45 -4.17 -6.73
CA PRO A 35 10.04 -3.65 -8.03
C PRO A 35 8.56 -3.92 -8.29
N VAL A 36 7.92 -3.02 -9.04
CA VAL A 36 6.54 -3.22 -9.52
C VAL A 36 6.48 -4.31 -10.59
N PRO A 37 5.32 -5.01 -10.75
CA PRO A 37 5.09 -5.91 -11.88
C PRO A 37 5.20 -5.18 -13.23
N ALA A 38 5.49 -5.92 -14.30
CA ALA A 38 5.73 -5.35 -15.64
C ALA A 38 4.54 -4.55 -16.20
N PHE A 39 3.32 -4.83 -15.77
CA PHE A 39 2.13 -4.10 -16.19
C PHE A 39 1.89 -2.79 -15.43
N VAL A 40 2.71 -2.49 -14.42
CA VAL A 40 2.70 -1.21 -13.71
C VAL A 40 3.88 -0.38 -14.21
N PRO A 41 3.73 0.93 -14.48
CA PRO A 41 4.83 1.75 -14.96
C PRO A 41 6.06 1.68 -14.05
N ALA A 42 7.24 1.58 -14.65
CA ALA A 42 8.50 1.53 -13.88
C ALA A 42 8.73 2.82 -13.07
N GLY A 43 9.51 2.71 -12.00
CA GLY A 43 9.88 3.84 -11.14
C GLY A 43 9.19 3.85 -9.78
N ALA A 44 8.06 3.18 -9.61
CA ALA A 44 7.47 2.92 -8.30
C ALA A 44 8.03 1.64 -7.66
N GLN A 45 7.73 1.46 -6.39
CA GLN A 45 8.00 0.24 -5.64
C GLN A 45 6.68 -0.32 -5.07
N LEU A 46 6.58 -1.64 -4.96
CA LEU A 46 5.41 -2.33 -4.44
C LEU A 46 5.80 -3.28 -3.32
N ALA A 47 4.98 -3.36 -2.29
CA ALA A 47 5.06 -4.37 -1.24
C ALA A 47 3.72 -5.09 -1.12
N VAL A 48 3.75 -6.41 -1.09
CA VAL A 48 2.58 -7.21 -0.71
C VAL A 48 2.59 -7.36 0.81
N LEU A 49 1.50 -6.93 1.46
CA LEU A 49 1.33 -7.01 2.92
C LEU A 49 0.46 -8.20 3.30
N GLU A 50 -0.45 -8.59 2.42
CA GLU A 50 -1.39 -9.68 2.65
C GLU A 50 -1.81 -10.27 1.31
N GLY A 51 -2.06 -11.58 1.31
CA GLY A 51 -2.61 -12.32 0.17
C GLY A 51 -1.66 -12.41 -1.03
N ASP A 52 -2.24 -12.74 -2.17
CA ASP A 52 -1.54 -12.79 -3.46
C ASP A 52 -2.38 -12.01 -4.51
N PRO A 53 -1.92 -10.81 -4.92
CA PRO A 53 -2.65 -10.00 -5.90
C PRO A 53 -2.72 -10.67 -7.30
N THR A 54 -1.96 -11.74 -7.54
CA THR A 54 -1.96 -12.47 -8.82
C THR A 54 -2.81 -13.74 -8.79
N ALA A 55 -3.29 -14.15 -7.63
CA ALA A 55 -4.13 -15.34 -7.48
C ALA A 55 -5.46 -15.20 -8.26
N SER A 56 -6.12 -16.30 -8.50
CA SER A 56 -7.43 -16.31 -9.18
C SER A 56 -8.57 -15.79 -8.29
N SER A 57 -8.38 -15.78 -6.97
CA SER A 57 -9.34 -15.31 -5.96
C SER A 57 -8.66 -15.09 -4.62
N GLY A 58 -9.34 -14.44 -3.70
CA GLY A 58 -8.87 -14.11 -2.36
C GLY A 58 -8.66 -12.61 -2.22
N ASP A 59 -8.53 -12.18 -0.99
CA ASP A 59 -8.23 -10.78 -0.68
C ASP A 59 -6.73 -10.52 -0.82
N PHE A 60 -6.38 -9.28 -1.15
CA PHE A 60 -5.01 -8.81 -1.11
C PHE A 60 -4.92 -7.41 -0.51
N THR A 61 -3.77 -7.12 0.08
CA THR A 61 -3.39 -5.77 0.50
C THR A 61 -1.96 -5.50 0.04
N ILE A 62 -1.78 -4.43 -0.73
CA ILE A 62 -0.46 -3.98 -1.20
C ILE A 62 -0.21 -2.52 -0.81
N ARG A 63 1.05 -2.12 -0.78
CA ARG A 63 1.46 -0.71 -0.78
C ARG A 63 2.26 -0.39 -2.01
N ILE A 64 1.98 0.78 -2.58
CA ILE A 64 2.71 1.32 -3.72
C ILE A 64 3.35 2.62 -3.27
N LYS A 65 4.68 2.68 -3.41
CA LYS A 65 5.48 3.88 -3.16
C LYS A 65 5.88 4.48 -4.50
N MET A 66 5.44 5.68 -4.74
CA MET A 66 5.57 6.40 -6.01
C MET A 66 6.47 7.62 -5.81
N PRO A 67 7.48 7.85 -6.66
CA PRO A 67 8.24 9.10 -6.66
C PRO A 67 7.36 10.28 -7.12
N ASP A 68 7.86 11.51 -6.91
CA ASP A 68 7.19 12.71 -7.41
C ASP A 68 6.97 12.67 -8.92
N GLY A 69 5.80 13.10 -9.35
CA GLY A 69 5.40 13.12 -10.76
C GLY A 69 5.13 11.74 -11.38
N TYR A 70 5.16 10.66 -10.60
CA TYR A 70 4.83 9.33 -11.12
C TYR A 70 3.40 9.27 -11.63
N ARG A 71 3.22 8.72 -12.84
CA ARG A 71 1.92 8.71 -13.54
C ARG A 71 1.50 7.29 -13.89
N ILE A 72 0.19 7.04 -13.76
CA ILE A 72 -0.49 5.86 -14.24
C ILE A 72 -1.51 6.31 -15.27
N ALA A 73 -1.34 5.88 -16.53
CA ALA A 73 -2.22 6.22 -17.64
C ALA A 73 -3.64 5.70 -17.42
N PRO A 74 -4.64 6.19 -18.17
CA PRO A 74 -6.01 5.72 -18.05
C PRO A 74 -6.14 4.20 -18.15
N HIS A 75 -6.74 3.60 -17.14
CA HIS A 75 -6.90 2.16 -16.97
C HIS A 75 -8.15 1.85 -16.14
N TRP A 76 -8.49 0.58 -16.05
CA TRP A 76 -9.57 0.07 -15.23
C TRP A 76 -9.23 -1.32 -14.68
N HIS A 77 -9.98 -1.74 -13.67
CA HIS A 77 -9.80 -3.03 -13.00
C HIS A 77 -11.09 -3.86 -13.09
N PRO A 78 -11.03 -5.20 -13.25
CA PRO A 78 -12.21 -6.05 -13.29
C PRO A 78 -12.86 -6.25 -11.91
N LYS A 79 -12.19 -5.82 -10.85
CA LYS A 79 -12.66 -5.86 -9.46
C LYS A 79 -12.54 -4.48 -8.86
N ARG A 80 -13.31 -4.22 -7.79
CA ARG A 80 -13.22 -2.96 -7.04
C ARG A 80 -11.82 -2.79 -6.48
N GLU A 81 -11.25 -1.63 -6.69
CA GLU A 81 -10.03 -1.16 -6.06
C GLU A 81 -10.37 -0.21 -4.92
N ASN A 82 -9.80 -0.45 -3.73
CA ASN A 82 -9.91 0.45 -2.59
C ASN A 82 -8.54 1.05 -2.31
N VAL A 83 -8.46 2.38 -2.24
CA VAL A 83 -7.21 3.12 -2.11
C VAL A 83 -7.24 3.98 -0.86
N THR A 84 -6.24 3.83 0.00
CA THR A 84 -5.99 4.73 1.13
C THR A 84 -4.67 5.46 0.91
N VAL A 85 -4.67 6.78 0.98
CA VAL A 85 -3.43 7.57 0.94
C VAL A 85 -2.75 7.48 2.30
N VAL A 86 -1.57 6.86 2.34
CA VAL A 86 -0.78 6.68 3.58
C VAL A 86 0.11 7.88 3.84
N SER A 87 0.75 8.41 2.78
CA SER A 87 1.58 9.63 2.85
C SER A 87 1.63 10.33 1.50
N GLY A 88 2.02 11.61 1.49
CA GLY A 88 2.09 12.43 0.28
C GLY A 88 0.72 12.90 -0.21
N THR A 89 0.63 13.15 -1.51
CA THR A 89 -0.59 13.59 -2.18
C THR A 89 -0.84 12.75 -3.44
N PHE A 90 -1.93 12.02 -3.43
CA PHE A 90 -2.38 11.20 -4.55
C PHE A 90 -3.41 11.96 -5.37
N LYS A 91 -3.16 12.11 -6.66
CA LYS A 91 -4.10 12.73 -7.60
C LYS A 91 -4.79 11.67 -8.42
N VAL A 92 -6.09 11.79 -8.59
CA VAL A 92 -6.92 10.87 -9.39
C VAL A 92 -7.82 11.67 -10.32
N GLY A 93 -7.89 11.26 -11.57
CA GLY A 93 -8.83 11.75 -12.56
C GLY A 93 -9.63 10.59 -13.16
N MET A 94 -10.82 10.89 -13.66
CA MET A 94 -11.73 9.90 -14.24
C MET A 94 -11.82 10.04 -15.75
N GLY A 95 -11.97 8.90 -16.45
CA GLY A 95 -12.18 8.82 -17.90
C GLY A 95 -10.97 8.31 -18.68
N ASP A 96 -11.05 8.43 -20.00
CA ASP A 96 -10.20 7.75 -20.97
C ASP A 96 -8.98 8.55 -21.39
N THR A 97 -8.89 9.81 -20.99
CA THR A 97 -7.81 10.72 -21.37
C THR A 97 -7.16 11.29 -20.12
N PHE A 98 -5.82 11.19 -20.06
CA PHE A 98 -5.05 11.78 -18.98
C PHE A 98 -5.11 13.32 -19.08
N ASP A 99 -5.74 13.95 -18.10
CA ASP A 99 -5.88 15.40 -18.01
C ASP A 99 -5.61 15.85 -16.56
N GLU A 100 -4.42 16.38 -16.34
CA GLU A 100 -3.98 16.81 -15.01
C GLU A 100 -4.87 17.90 -14.41
N THR A 101 -5.50 18.72 -15.26
CA THR A 101 -6.38 19.82 -14.82
C THR A 101 -7.72 19.31 -14.24
N LYS A 102 -8.08 18.07 -14.52
CA LYS A 102 -9.31 17.43 -14.06
C LYS A 102 -9.10 16.48 -12.87
N MET A 103 -7.88 16.40 -12.36
CA MET A 103 -7.57 15.52 -11.23
C MET A 103 -7.98 16.15 -9.90
N GLY A 104 -8.65 15.37 -9.06
CA GLY A 104 -8.76 15.66 -7.62
C GLY A 104 -7.45 15.36 -6.91
N SER A 105 -7.14 16.11 -5.86
CA SER A 105 -5.95 15.93 -5.02
C SER A 105 -6.36 15.43 -3.63
N PHE A 106 -5.75 14.32 -3.19
CA PHE A 106 -6.11 13.61 -1.96
C PHE A 106 -4.86 13.48 -1.08
N ALA A 107 -4.90 14.10 0.09
CA ALA A 107 -3.82 14.05 1.07
C ALA A 107 -3.83 12.75 1.89
N ALA A 108 -2.77 12.53 2.67
CA ALA A 108 -2.70 11.41 3.61
C ALA A 108 -3.94 11.32 4.51
N GLY A 109 -4.45 10.10 4.72
CA GLY A 109 -5.70 9.80 5.41
C GLY A 109 -6.94 9.77 4.51
N SER A 110 -6.84 10.21 3.25
CA SER A 110 -7.95 10.10 2.30
C SER A 110 -8.18 8.65 1.89
N PHE A 111 -9.45 8.32 1.64
CA PHE A 111 -9.89 7.05 1.10
C PHE A 111 -10.75 7.25 -0.15
N ALA A 112 -10.54 6.42 -1.15
CA ALA A 112 -11.36 6.36 -2.35
C ALA A 112 -11.55 4.90 -2.78
N TYR A 113 -12.57 4.64 -3.59
CA TYR A 113 -12.70 3.37 -4.28
C TYR A 113 -13.11 3.59 -5.74
N MET A 114 -12.66 2.69 -6.61
CA MET A 114 -13.08 2.59 -7.99
C MET A 114 -13.86 1.29 -8.15
N ASP A 115 -15.10 1.39 -8.64
CA ASP A 115 -15.90 0.22 -8.96
C ASP A 115 -15.32 -0.53 -10.17
N PRO A 116 -15.67 -1.82 -10.36
CA PRO A 116 -15.25 -2.55 -11.55
C PRO A 116 -15.53 -1.75 -12.83
N ASP A 117 -14.61 -1.84 -13.77
CA ASP A 117 -14.67 -1.22 -15.10
C ASP A 117 -14.69 0.33 -15.10
N MET A 118 -14.46 0.96 -13.96
CA MET A 118 -14.39 2.41 -13.84
C MET A 118 -13.04 2.92 -14.36
N HIS A 119 -13.05 3.63 -15.50
CA HIS A 119 -11.83 4.19 -16.10
C HIS A 119 -11.32 5.37 -15.29
N HIS A 120 -10.06 5.29 -14.89
CA HIS A 120 -9.39 6.31 -14.09
C HIS A 120 -7.90 6.38 -14.41
N TYR A 121 -7.26 7.46 -13.98
CA TYR A 121 -5.82 7.68 -14.10
C TYR A 121 -5.30 8.36 -12.84
N ALA A 122 -4.02 8.20 -12.56
CA ALA A 122 -3.45 8.67 -11.30
C ALA A 122 -2.09 9.33 -11.46
N MET A 123 -1.74 10.18 -10.49
CA MET A 123 -0.43 10.81 -10.40
C MET A 123 -0.05 11.04 -8.94
N ALA A 124 1.23 10.88 -8.64
CA ALA A 124 1.82 11.30 -7.37
C ALA A 124 2.27 12.76 -7.43
N SER A 125 2.00 13.52 -6.38
CA SER A 125 2.55 14.88 -6.17
C SER A 125 3.40 14.86 -4.90
N GLY A 126 4.70 14.97 -5.07
CA GLY A 126 5.68 14.55 -4.07
C GLY A 126 5.78 13.01 -3.96
N GLU A 127 6.75 12.52 -3.18
CA GLU A 127 6.77 11.08 -2.86
C GLU A 127 5.46 10.69 -2.17
N THR A 128 4.75 9.74 -2.74
CA THR A 128 3.41 9.34 -2.28
C THR A 128 3.35 7.83 -2.05
N ILE A 129 2.76 7.44 -0.93
CA ILE A 129 2.47 6.05 -0.60
C ILE A 129 0.97 5.87 -0.52
N VAL A 130 0.46 4.92 -1.30
CA VAL A 130 -0.93 4.46 -1.19
C VAL A 130 -0.97 3.00 -0.76
N GLN A 131 -2.00 2.65 0.01
CA GLN A 131 -2.36 1.27 0.28
C GLN A 131 -3.57 0.92 -0.57
N VAL A 132 -3.44 -0.15 -1.33
CA VAL A 132 -4.51 -0.69 -2.17
C VAL A 132 -4.93 -2.04 -1.61
N HIS A 133 -6.22 -2.26 -1.47
CA HIS A 133 -6.76 -3.56 -1.13
C HIS A 133 -7.99 -3.89 -1.99
N GLY A 134 -8.20 -5.16 -2.22
CA GLY A 134 -9.29 -5.65 -3.04
C GLY A 134 -9.29 -7.16 -3.16
N MET A 135 -10.03 -7.65 -4.13
CA MET A 135 -10.07 -9.07 -4.47
C MET A 135 -9.18 -9.38 -5.67
N SER A 136 -8.42 -10.47 -5.57
CA SER A 136 -7.60 -10.98 -6.67
C SER A 136 -8.47 -11.49 -7.85
N PRO A 137 -7.96 -11.44 -9.08
CA PRO A 137 -6.66 -10.89 -9.46
C PRO A 137 -6.66 -9.34 -9.55
N LEU A 138 -5.56 -8.73 -9.13
CA LEU A 138 -5.26 -7.34 -9.49
C LEU A 138 -4.83 -7.32 -10.96
N ALA A 139 -5.67 -6.80 -11.83
CA ALA A 139 -5.38 -6.64 -13.23
C ALA A 139 -5.50 -5.18 -13.66
N PHE A 140 -4.56 -4.71 -14.48
CA PHE A 140 -4.58 -3.40 -15.12
C PHE A 140 -4.99 -3.55 -16.58
N ASN A 141 -6.10 -2.94 -16.95
CA ASN A 141 -6.57 -2.89 -18.33
C ASN A 141 -6.42 -1.46 -18.83
N TYR A 142 -5.35 -1.19 -19.59
CA TYR A 142 -5.11 0.16 -20.12
C TYR A 142 -6.11 0.48 -21.22
N VAL A 143 -6.71 1.69 -21.16
CA VAL A 143 -7.65 2.18 -22.17
C VAL A 143 -6.98 2.25 -23.54
N ASN A 144 -5.75 2.81 -23.58
CA ASN A 144 -4.91 2.76 -24.78
C ASN A 144 -3.86 1.65 -24.59
N ALA A 145 -3.88 0.63 -25.43
CA ALA A 145 -2.97 -0.51 -25.38
C ALA A 145 -1.47 -0.11 -25.49
N ASN A 146 -1.15 1.06 -26.06
CA ASN A 146 0.21 1.58 -26.14
C ASN A 146 0.73 2.11 -24.79
N ASP A 147 -0.15 2.33 -23.81
CA ASP A 147 0.22 2.76 -22.47
C ASP A 147 0.62 1.60 -21.56
N ASP A 148 0.31 0.36 -21.96
CA ASP A 148 0.68 -0.85 -21.24
C ASP A 148 2.22 -1.04 -21.26
N PRO A 149 2.90 -0.87 -20.11
CA PRO A 149 4.35 -0.95 -20.08
C PRO A 149 4.87 -2.36 -20.38
N SER A 150 4.06 -3.41 -20.15
CA SER A 150 4.45 -4.80 -20.42
C SER A 150 4.59 -5.10 -21.93
N LYS A 151 4.03 -4.25 -22.79
CA LYS A 151 4.11 -4.35 -24.24
C LYS A 151 5.21 -3.51 -24.87
N LYS A 152 5.88 -2.66 -24.07
CA LYS A 152 7.00 -1.84 -24.54
C LYS A 152 8.27 -2.70 -24.49
N LYS A 153 8.86 -3.00 -25.66
CA LYS A 153 10.15 -3.66 -25.81
C LYS A 153 11.30 -2.69 -25.62
#